data_2370fa47a85df29bd10d1087c84060f6
#
_entry.id   2370fa47a85df29bd10d1087c84060f6
#
_cell.length_a   1.000
_cell.length_b   1.000
_cell.length_c   1.000
_cell.angle_alpha   90.00
_cell.angle_beta   90.00
_cell.angle_gamma   90.00
#
_symmetry.space_group_name_H-M   'P 1'
#
loop_
_entity.id
_entity.type
_entity.pdbx_description
1 polymer ?
#
loop_
_entity_poly.entity_id
_entity_poly.type
_entity_poly.pdbx_seq_one_letter_code
_entity_poly.pdbx_strand_id
1 'polypeptide(L)'
;MRWGFERKGGGLVINARSETAAEKQLFRESAQLRRCLIPASCYFEWERRADGKVKYAIRPRGKELLYLGGLYTKPEPGALPRFTILTRKAADGISFIHDRMPVIVPKEKEPDWLSQQLTLDELLEAAEADMEFHEAK
;
A
#
# COMPACT_ATOMS: atom_id res chain seq x y z
N MET A 1 10.03 -3.40 -11.70
CA MET A 1 9.29 -2.13 -11.74
C MET A 1 9.99 -1.09 -10.87
N ARG A 2 9.79 0.17 -11.16
CA ARG A 2 10.28 1.27 -10.33
C ARG A 2 9.17 1.76 -9.40
N TRP A 3 9.52 2.09 -8.20
CA TRP A 3 8.56 2.59 -7.22
C TRP A 3 8.26 4.07 -7.44
N GLY A 4 6.99 4.40 -7.53
CA GLY A 4 6.46 5.76 -7.70
C GLY A 4 5.94 6.05 -9.11
N PHE A 5 4.69 6.50 -9.18
CA PHE A 5 4.10 7.03 -10.42
C PHE A 5 4.65 8.43 -10.68
N GLU A 6 4.95 8.74 -11.91
CA GLU A 6 5.35 10.10 -12.28
C GLU A 6 4.14 11.03 -12.30
N ARG A 7 4.29 12.15 -11.60
CA ARG A 7 3.27 13.20 -11.60
C ARG A 7 3.50 14.13 -12.78
N LYS A 8 2.43 14.51 -13.44
CA LYS A 8 2.49 15.55 -14.47
C LYS A 8 3.04 16.84 -13.83
N GLY A 9 4.13 17.36 -14.38
CA GLY A 9 4.81 18.52 -13.82
C GLY A 9 5.97 18.20 -12.88
N GLY A 10 6.25 16.93 -12.64
CA GLY A 10 7.40 16.47 -11.86
C GLY A 10 7.03 15.82 -10.52
N GLY A 11 7.97 15.06 -9.98
CA GLY A 11 7.81 14.35 -8.72
C GLY A 11 7.24 12.95 -8.86
N LEU A 12 7.44 12.15 -7.82
CA LEU A 12 6.95 10.77 -7.75
C LEU A 12 5.84 10.64 -6.71
N VAL A 13 4.83 9.83 -7.03
CA VAL A 13 3.76 9.47 -6.11
C VAL A 13 3.95 8.01 -5.73
N ILE A 14 4.45 7.77 -4.51
CA ILE A 14 4.79 6.43 -4.03
C ILE A 14 3.62 5.72 -3.37
N ASN A 15 2.57 6.46 -2.97
CA ASN A 15 1.36 5.93 -2.35
C ASN A 15 0.12 6.47 -3.05
N ALA A 16 -0.92 5.64 -3.10
CA ALA A 16 -2.24 6.03 -3.60
C ALA A 16 -3.29 5.73 -2.54
N ARG A 17 -4.11 6.70 -2.20
CA ARG A 17 -5.21 6.48 -1.25
C ARG A 17 -6.25 5.55 -1.86
N SER A 18 -6.50 4.42 -1.21
CA SER A 18 -7.48 3.44 -1.69
C SER A 18 -8.90 4.02 -1.79
N GLU A 19 -9.22 4.98 -0.92
CA GLU A 19 -10.55 5.61 -0.87
C GLU A 19 -10.88 6.39 -2.14
N THR A 20 -9.86 6.88 -2.86
CA THR A 20 -10.06 7.75 -4.04
C THR A 20 -9.31 7.29 -5.30
N ALA A 21 -8.54 6.20 -5.23
CA ALA A 21 -7.71 5.75 -6.35
C ALA A 21 -8.53 5.44 -7.61
N ALA A 22 -9.74 4.88 -7.44
CA ALA A 22 -10.62 4.56 -8.56
C ALA A 22 -11.16 5.81 -9.30
N GLU A 23 -11.07 6.97 -8.67
CA GLU A 23 -11.60 8.24 -9.21
C GLU A 23 -10.51 9.18 -9.71
N LYS A 24 -9.29 9.10 -9.16
CA LYS A 24 -8.19 10.00 -9.52
C LYS A 24 -7.64 9.67 -10.89
N GLN A 25 -7.47 10.69 -11.72
CA GLN A 25 -6.97 10.55 -13.08
C GLN A 25 -5.65 9.77 -13.14
N LEU A 26 -4.75 9.98 -12.19
CA LEU A 26 -3.46 9.30 -12.14
C LEU A 26 -3.57 7.79 -11.91
N PHE A 27 -4.59 7.33 -11.18
CA PHE A 27 -4.69 5.95 -10.70
C PHE A 27 -5.85 5.14 -11.25
N ARG A 28 -6.92 5.79 -11.72
CA ARG A 28 -8.20 5.12 -12.02
C ARG A 28 -8.08 3.97 -13.02
N GLU A 29 -7.30 4.13 -14.07
CA GLU A 29 -7.12 3.08 -15.07
C GLU A 29 -6.32 1.91 -14.49
N SER A 30 -5.26 2.20 -13.75
CA SER A 30 -4.47 1.16 -13.07
C SER A 30 -5.28 0.45 -11.99
N ALA A 31 -6.17 1.16 -11.30
CA ALA A 31 -7.06 0.56 -10.30
C ALA A 31 -8.00 -0.47 -10.92
N GLN A 32 -8.37 -0.30 -12.18
CA GLN A 32 -9.23 -1.23 -12.90
C GLN A 32 -8.43 -2.37 -13.54
N LEU A 33 -7.28 -2.08 -14.16
CA LEU A 33 -6.62 -2.98 -15.09
C LEU A 33 -5.25 -3.50 -14.65
N ARG A 34 -4.57 -2.81 -13.73
CA ARG A 34 -3.16 -3.09 -13.44
C ARG A 34 -2.90 -3.11 -11.94
N ARG A 35 -3.26 -4.21 -11.33
CA ARG A 35 -3.11 -4.48 -9.90
C ARG A 35 -1.94 -5.38 -9.67
N CYS A 36 -1.23 -5.17 -8.58
CA CYS A 36 -0.09 -6.00 -8.21
C CYS A 36 -0.02 -6.21 -6.70
N LEU A 37 0.87 -7.10 -6.31
CA LEU A 37 1.21 -7.38 -4.92
C LEU A 37 2.70 -7.11 -4.72
N ILE A 38 3.05 -6.40 -3.67
CA ILE A 38 4.44 -6.12 -3.31
C ILE A 38 4.75 -6.91 -2.04
N PRO A 39 5.57 -7.97 -2.12
CA PRO A 39 5.96 -8.74 -0.95
C PRO A 39 6.93 -7.98 -0.08
N ALA A 40 6.77 -8.11 1.24
CA ALA A 40 7.66 -7.53 2.22
C ALA A 40 7.64 -8.34 3.52
N SER A 41 8.68 -8.22 4.33
CA SER A 41 8.70 -8.82 5.66
C SER A 41 8.09 -7.90 6.72
N CYS A 42 8.16 -6.59 6.50
CA CYS A 42 7.56 -5.56 7.33
C CYS A 42 7.53 -4.25 6.54
N TYR A 43 6.89 -3.25 7.08
CA TYR A 43 7.07 -1.88 6.62
C TYR A 43 7.48 -0.99 7.78
N PHE A 44 8.11 0.13 7.48
CA PHE A 44 8.57 1.08 8.49
C PHE A 44 7.70 2.32 8.48
N GLU A 45 7.46 2.85 9.69
CA GLU A 45 6.75 4.12 9.86
C GLU A 45 7.32 4.83 11.09
N TRP A 46 7.18 6.14 11.12
CA TRP A 46 7.75 6.98 12.17
C TRP A 46 6.64 7.66 12.96
N GLU A 47 6.66 7.46 14.26
CA GLU A 47 5.83 8.23 15.20
C GLU A 47 6.51 9.57 15.47
N ARG A 48 5.79 10.64 15.28
CA ARG A 48 6.27 11.98 15.63
C ARG A 48 5.99 12.24 17.10
N ARG A 49 7.05 12.57 17.85
CA ARG A 49 6.98 12.94 19.26
C ARG A 49 7.54 14.35 19.43
N ALA A 50 7.29 14.97 20.62
CA ALA A 50 7.79 16.30 20.93
C ALA A 50 9.31 16.41 20.84
N ASP A 51 10.04 15.33 21.16
CA ASP A 51 11.49 15.26 21.18
C ASP A 51 12.12 14.56 19.96
N GLY A 52 11.34 14.31 18.91
CA GLY A 52 11.85 13.69 17.70
C GLY A 52 10.92 12.65 17.09
N LYS A 53 11.51 11.68 16.39
CA LYS A 53 10.78 10.60 15.73
C LYS A 53 11.24 9.25 16.23
N VAL A 54 10.29 8.33 16.37
CA VAL A 54 10.57 6.92 16.70
C VAL A 54 10.18 6.06 15.51
N LYS A 55 11.11 5.26 15.02
CA LYS A 55 10.89 4.35 13.91
C LYS A 55 10.35 3.02 14.41
N TYR A 56 9.31 2.53 13.76
CA TYR A 56 8.72 1.22 14.04
C TYR A 56 8.78 0.32 12.82
N ALA A 57 9.01 -0.97 13.05
CA ALA A 57 8.79 -2.03 12.08
C ALA A 57 7.42 -2.63 12.37
N ILE A 58 6.57 -2.72 11.35
CA ILE A 58 5.16 -3.09 11.49
C ILE A 58 4.85 -4.22 10.50
N ARG A 59 4.10 -5.23 10.97
CA ARG A 59 3.63 -6.34 10.14
C ARG A 59 2.35 -6.94 10.72
N PRO A 60 1.58 -7.71 9.93
CA PRO A 60 0.44 -8.46 10.47
C PRO A 60 0.91 -9.41 11.56
N ARG A 61 0.14 -9.49 12.63
CA ARG A 61 0.47 -10.32 13.80
C ARG A 61 0.66 -11.78 13.41
N GLY A 62 1.81 -12.34 13.81
CA GLY A 62 2.13 -13.74 13.60
C GLY A 62 2.50 -14.12 12.16
N LYS A 63 2.69 -13.14 11.27
CA LYS A 63 3.04 -13.41 9.87
C LYS A 63 4.44 -12.92 9.56
N GLU A 64 5.22 -13.76 8.88
CA GLU A 64 6.59 -13.41 8.47
C GLU A 64 6.63 -12.63 7.17
N LEU A 65 5.62 -12.81 6.33
CA LEU A 65 5.49 -12.11 5.05
C LEU A 65 4.15 -11.40 4.97
N LEU A 66 4.17 -10.26 4.32
CA LEU A 66 2.97 -9.50 3.99
C LEU A 66 2.99 -9.13 2.52
N TYR A 67 1.82 -8.91 1.95
CA TYR A 67 1.66 -8.54 0.54
C TYR A 67 0.90 -7.24 0.46
N LEU A 68 1.58 -6.19 0.02
CA LEU A 68 1.00 -4.87 -0.11
C LEU A 68 0.22 -4.78 -1.42
N GLY A 69 -1.01 -4.28 -1.35
CA GLY A 69 -1.79 -4.00 -2.55
C GLY A 69 -1.21 -2.80 -3.29
N GLY A 70 -1.01 -2.97 -4.58
CA GLY A 70 -0.45 -1.92 -5.40
C GLY A 70 -1.09 -1.83 -6.78
N LEU A 71 -0.75 -0.76 -7.45
CA LEU A 71 -1.13 -0.49 -8.83
C LEU A 71 0.14 -0.30 -9.65
N TYR A 72 0.09 -0.60 -10.94
CA TYR A 72 1.24 -0.35 -11.80
C TYR A 72 0.84 0.34 -13.10
N THR A 73 1.83 1.00 -13.73
CA THR A 73 1.62 1.73 -14.97
C THR A 73 1.59 0.79 -16.17
N LYS A 74 0.96 1.24 -17.25
CA LYS A 74 0.96 0.51 -18.51
C LYS A 74 2.40 0.28 -18.97
N PRO A 75 2.77 -0.95 -19.31
CA PRO A 75 4.09 -1.22 -19.87
C PRO A 75 4.29 -0.50 -21.20
N GLU A 76 5.46 0.09 -21.37
CA GLU A 76 5.85 0.76 -22.62
C GLU A 76 7.19 0.25 -23.08
N PRO A 77 7.43 0.20 -24.43
CA PRO A 77 8.73 -0.24 -24.97
C PRO A 77 9.88 0.61 -24.42
N GLY A 78 10.95 -0.05 -23.97
CA GLY A 78 12.15 0.62 -23.49
C GLY A 78 12.05 1.25 -22.10
N ALA A 79 10.90 1.14 -21.42
CA ALA A 79 10.71 1.69 -20.10
C ALA A 79 10.20 0.63 -19.11
N LEU A 80 10.70 0.66 -17.87
CA LEU A 80 10.20 -0.21 -16.81
C LEU A 80 8.86 0.35 -16.28
N PRO A 81 7.86 -0.50 -16.11
CA PRO A 81 6.64 -0.07 -15.45
C PRO A 81 6.94 0.47 -14.04
N ARG A 82 6.10 1.35 -13.56
CA ARG A 82 6.16 1.91 -12.21
C ARG A 82 5.03 1.36 -11.37
N PHE A 83 5.23 1.27 -10.06
CA PHE A 83 4.18 0.85 -9.14
C PHE A 83 4.01 1.88 -8.02
N THR A 84 2.83 1.88 -7.43
CA THR A 84 2.49 2.66 -6.24
C THR A 84 1.79 1.75 -5.24
N ILE A 85 1.92 2.06 -3.96
CA ILE A 85 1.33 1.26 -2.89
C ILE A 85 0.02 1.92 -2.46
N LEU A 86 -1.04 1.12 -2.37
CA LEU A 86 -2.33 1.57 -1.85
C LEU A 86 -2.23 1.75 -0.33
N THR A 87 -2.78 2.84 0.16
CA THR A 87 -2.88 3.12 1.59
C THR A 87 -4.32 3.24 2.04
N ARG A 88 -4.53 3.09 3.33
CA ARG A 88 -5.82 3.21 4.01
C ARG A 88 -5.62 3.92 5.34
N LYS A 89 -6.73 4.29 5.98
CA LYS A 89 -6.70 4.77 7.36
C LYS A 89 -6.06 3.69 8.25
N ALA A 90 -5.17 4.12 9.15
CA ALA A 90 -4.49 3.20 10.05
C ALA A 90 -5.49 2.49 10.98
N ALA A 91 -5.23 1.20 11.22
CA ALA A 91 -5.95 0.44 12.23
C ALA A 91 -5.70 1.04 13.63
N ASP A 92 -6.66 0.88 14.53
CA ASP A 92 -6.62 1.52 15.85
C ASP A 92 -5.34 1.19 16.64
N GLY A 93 -4.85 -0.05 16.54
CA GLY A 93 -3.67 -0.48 17.28
C GLY A 93 -2.36 0.20 16.88
N ILE A 94 -2.28 0.80 15.69
CA ILE A 94 -1.09 1.48 15.17
C ILE A 94 -1.33 2.94 14.78
N SER A 95 -2.52 3.46 15.03
CA SER A 95 -2.87 4.85 14.68
C SER A 95 -2.01 5.88 15.42
N PHE A 96 -1.45 5.53 16.57
CA PHE A 96 -0.53 6.40 17.32
C PHE A 96 0.80 6.62 16.59
N ILE A 97 1.19 5.67 15.71
CA ILE A 97 2.44 5.78 14.94
C ILE A 97 2.22 6.71 13.75
N HIS A 98 1.16 6.47 13.00
CA HIS A 98 0.79 7.27 11.83
C HIS A 98 -0.70 7.07 11.52
N ASP A 99 -1.32 8.06 10.89
CA ASP A 99 -2.75 8.01 10.57
C ASP A 99 -3.07 7.16 9.33
N ARG A 100 -2.07 6.80 8.54
CA ARG A 100 -2.21 5.94 7.35
C ARG A 100 -1.40 4.66 7.51
N MET A 101 -1.82 3.63 6.80
CA MET A 101 -1.09 2.36 6.67
C MET A 101 -1.23 1.83 5.25
N PRO A 102 -0.32 0.98 4.78
CA PRO A 102 -0.52 0.32 3.50
C PRO A 102 -1.70 -0.67 3.57
N VAL A 103 -2.34 -0.88 2.44
CA VAL A 103 -3.37 -1.93 2.31
C VAL A 103 -2.64 -3.27 2.19
N ILE A 104 -2.84 -4.15 3.17
CA ILE A 104 -2.21 -5.47 3.22
C ILE A 104 -3.27 -6.49 2.82
N VAL A 105 -3.03 -7.17 1.70
CA VAL A 105 -3.98 -8.12 1.12
C VAL A 105 -3.86 -9.46 1.82
N PRO A 106 -4.95 -9.99 2.41
CA PRO A 106 -4.92 -11.32 2.98
C PRO A 106 -4.65 -12.36 1.90
N LYS A 107 -3.95 -13.44 2.26
CA LYS A 107 -3.55 -14.48 1.31
C LYS A 107 -4.75 -15.04 0.52
N GLU A 108 -5.86 -15.27 1.17
CA GLU A 108 -7.08 -15.82 0.53
C GLU A 108 -7.73 -14.84 -0.46
N LYS A 109 -7.37 -13.55 -0.42
CA LYS A 109 -7.90 -12.53 -1.32
C LYS A 109 -6.95 -12.16 -2.46
N GLU A 110 -5.73 -12.68 -2.46
CA GLU A 110 -4.74 -12.36 -3.48
C GLU A 110 -5.22 -12.69 -4.90
N PRO A 111 -5.78 -13.88 -5.18
CA PRO A 111 -6.25 -14.19 -6.53
C PRO A 111 -7.35 -13.24 -7.01
N ASP A 112 -8.30 -12.92 -6.16
CA ASP A 112 -9.42 -12.03 -6.49
C ASP A 112 -8.94 -10.59 -6.70
N TRP A 113 -7.96 -10.15 -5.94
CA TRP A 113 -7.34 -8.84 -6.16
C TRP A 113 -6.65 -8.76 -7.51
N LEU A 114 -5.82 -9.73 -7.85
CA LEU A 114 -5.05 -9.75 -9.10
C LEU A 114 -5.92 -9.93 -10.34
N SER A 115 -7.05 -10.63 -10.22
CA SER A 115 -7.99 -10.88 -11.33
C SER A 115 -9.07 -9.82 -11.47
N GLN A 116 -9.01 -8.75 -10.68
CA GLN A 116 -9.99 -7.66 -10.65
C GLN A 116 -11.41 -8.10 -10.23
N GLN A 117 -11.54 -9.23 -9.57
CA GLN A 117 -12.81 -9.70 -9.01
C GLN A 117 -13.19 -8.99 -7.71
N LEU A 118 -12.23 -8.34 -7.07
CA LEU A 118 -12.39 -7.63 -5.81
C LEU A 118 -12.39 -6.13 -6.07
N THR A 119 -13.43 -5.42 -5.62
CA THR A 119 -13.42 -3.95 -5.67
C THR A 119 -12.47 -3.38 -4.60
N LEU A 120 -12.12 -2.10 -4.72
CA LEU A 120 -11.31 -1.44 -3.68
C LEU A 120 -12.05 -1.42 -2.34
N ASP A 121 -13.35 -1.19 -2.33
CA ASP A 121 -14.14 -1.21 -1.09
C ASP A 121 -14.15 -2.60 -0.44
N GLU A 122 -14.33 -3.65 -1.22
CA GLU A 122 -14.26 -5.02 -0.75
C GLU A 122 -12.86 -5.37 -0.22
N LEU A 123 -11.81 -4.90 -0.90
CA LEU A 123 -10.44 -5.08 -0.44
C LEU A 123 -10.22 -4.40 0.92
N LEU A 124 -10.72 -3.18 1.10
CA LEU A 124 -10.59 -2.46 2.38
C LEU A 124 -11.27 -3.20 3.53
N GLU A 125 -12.43 -3.78 3.29
CA GLU A 125 -13.13 -4.58 4.31
C GLU A 125 -12.35 -5.85 4.68
N ALA A 126 -11.67 -6.47 3.73
CA ALA A 126 -10.92 -7.70 3.92
C ALA A 126 -9.48 -7.48 4.38
N ALA A 127 -8.92 -6.28 4.20
CA ALA A 127 -7.51 -5.98 4.45
C ALA A 127 -7.10 -6.29 5.91
N GLU A 128 -5.85 -6.73 6.07
CA GLU A 128 -5.29 -7.03 7.38
C GLU A 128 -5.28 -5.78 8.27
N ALA A 129 -5.74 -5.93 9.51
CA ALA A 129 -5.86 -4.83 10.47
C ALA A 129 -5.17 -5.12 11.81
N ASP A 130 -4.97 -6.38 12.16
CA ASP A 130 -4.30 -6.77 13.40
C ASP A 130 -2.79 -6.80 13.18
N MET A 131 -2.13 -5.73 13.62
CA MET A 131 -0.70 -5.52 13.43
C MET A 131 0.08 -5.73 14.72
N GLU A 132 1.28 -6.25 14.58
CA GLU A 132 2.29 -6.19 15.63
C GLU A 132 3.39 -5.20 15.20
N PHE A 133 4.03 -4.59 16.17
CA PHE A 133 5.06 -3.59 15.91
C PHE A 133 6.12 -3.61 17.00
N HIS A 134 7.31 -3.16 16.63
CA HIS A 134 8.41 -2.94 17.58
C HIS A 134 9.28 -1.79 17.09
N GLU A 135 9.96 -1.13 18.03
CA GLU A 135 10.89 -0.07 17.67
C GLU A 135 12.03 -0.66 16.84
N ALA A 136 12.41 0.04 15.78
CA ALA A 136 13.49 -0.34 14.87
C ALA A 136 14.60 0.72 14.92
N LYS A 137 15.81 0.29 14.60
CA LYS A 137 16.95 1.22 14.51
C LYS A 137 17.07 1.88 13.16
#